data_ae2fe94a9ed7424962587a1f5dab85e8
#
_entry.id   ae2fe94a9ed7424962587a1f5dab85e8
#
_cell.length_a   1.000
_cell.length_b   1.000
_cell.length_c   1.000
_cell.angle_alpha   90.00
_cell.angle_beta   90.00
_cell.angle_gamma   90.00
#
_symmetry.space_group_name_H-M   'P 1'
#
loop_
_entity.id
_entity.type
_entity.pdbx_description
1 polymer ?
#
loop_
_entity_poly.entity_id
_entity_poly.type
_entity_poly.pdbx_seq_one_letter_code
_entity_poly.pdbx_strand_id
1 'polypeptide(L)'
;LYDRLNPDAASSETRLQSFVDAQRLAYADRDHFFGDPDEVNIPLDTLLDPEYLKFRALDRFEPSEKPTPGDLSAFDPRLAGEQWAADTTDEMAGTTHLSIIDFNGNAVAMTATVEGPFGTQRWAKGFVLNNEMTDFAKEVPADGRRLANAVAPNRRPRSSMSPTMVF
;
A
#
# COMPACT_ATOMS: atom_id res chain seq x y z
N LEU A 1 -12.99 4.33 -2.22
CA LEU A 1 -12.54 5.72 -2.55
C LEU A 1 -12.93 6.13 -3.97
N TYR A 2 -12.61 5.37 -4.99
CA TYR A 2 -12.91 5.73 -6.39
C TYR A 2 -14.37 6.12 -6.61
N ASP A 3 -15.31 5.28 -6.17
CA ASP A 3 -16.74 5.54 -6.30
C ASP A 3 -17.20 6.78 -5.49
N ARG A 4 -16.46 7.17 -4.45
CA ARG A 4 -16.75 8.36 -3.65
C ARG A 4 -16.18 9.63 -4.26
N LEU A 5 -15.05 9.53 -4.96
CA LEU A 5 -14.41 10.67 -5.61
C LEU A 5 -15.21 11.16 -6.81
N ASN A 6 -15.77 10.26 -7.61
CA ASN A 6 -16.53 10.62 -8.80
C ASN A 6 -17.45 9.50 -9.29
N PRO A 7 -18.56 9.24 -8.59
CA PRO A 7 -19.48 8.15 -8.95
C PRO A 7 -20.11 8.30 -10.33
N ASP A 8 -20.27 9.54 -10.81
CA ASP A 8 -20.98 9.89 -12.06
C ASP A 8 -20.06 10.54 -13.10
N ALA A 9 -18.80 10.19 -13.11
CA ALA A 9 -17.81 10.79 -14.01
C ALA A 9 -18.25 10.72 -15.47
N ALA A 10 -18.59 11.86 -16.06
CA ALA A 10 -19.12 11.96 -17.40
C ALA A 10 -18.07 11.71 -18.50
N SER A 11 -16.78 12.03 -18.24
CA SER A 11 -15.69 11.87 -19.19
C SER A 11 -14.69 10.81 -18.79
N SER A 12 -13.99 10.22 -19.77
CA SER A 12 -12.89 9.28 -19.52
C SER A 12 -11.73 9.92 -18.78
N GLU A 13 -11.46 11.19 -19.03
CA GLU A 13 -10.40 11.96 -18.36
C GLU A 13 -10.70 12.13 -16.88
N THR A 14 -11.93 12.54 -16.53
CA THR A 14 -12.35 12.67 -15.14
C THR A 14 -12.31 11.34 -14.40
N ARG A 15 -12.70 10.24 -15.07
CA ARG A 15 -12.60 8.90 -14.48
C ARG A 15 -11.14 8.50 -14.21
N LEU A 16 -10.26 8.77 -15.16
CA LEU A 16 -8.82 8.48 -14.97
C LEU A 16 -8.24 9.29 -13.83
N GLN A 17 -8.56 10.60 -13.76
CA GLN A 17 -8.10 11.46 -12.66
C GLN A 17 -8.60 10.93 -11.32
N SER A 18 -9.89 10.63 -11.18
CA SER A 18 -10.46 10.07 -9.95
C SER A 18 -9.85 8.74 -9.55
N PHE A 19 -9.49 7.90 -10.52
CA PHE A 19 -8.81 6.64 -10.26
C PHE A 19 -7.39 6.87 -9.70
N VAL A 20 -6.63 7.78 -10.30
CA VAL A 20 -5.29 8.14 -9.85
C VAL A 20 -5.34 8.76 -8.44
N ASP A 21 -6.28 9.67 -8.21
CA ASP A 21 -6.43 10.33 -6.91
C ASP A 21 -6.85 9.33 -5.82
N ALA A 22 -7.76 8.40 -6.13
CA ALA A 22 -8.14 7.32 -5.21
C ALA A 22 -6.94 6.45 -4.81
N GLN A 23 -6.10 6.09 -5.78
CA GLN A 23 -4.88 5.33 -5.51
C GLN A 23 -3.91 6.13 -4.63
N ARG A 24 -3.66 7.39 -4.96
CA ARG A 24 -2.73 8.25 -4.22
C ARG A 24 -3.16 8.42 -2.75
N LEU A 25 -4.45 8.65 -2.50
CA LEU A 25 -5.00 8.72 -1.15
C LEU A 25 -4.87 7.40 -0.41
N ALA A 26 -5.20 6.28 -1.06
CA ALA A 26 -5.09 4.95 -0.46
C ALA A 26 -3.63 4.58 -0.14
N TYR A 27 -2.69 4.92 -1.02
CA TYR A 27 -1.27 4.69 -0.77
C TYR A 27 -0.72 5.58 0.34
N ALA A 28 -1.19 6.83 0.48
CA ALA A 28 -0.80 7.68 1.61
C ALA A 28 -1.19 7.06 2.96
N ASP A 29 -2.40 6.51 3.04
CA ASP A 29 -2.86 5.80 4.23
C ASP A 29 -2.09 4.49 4.45
N ARG A 30 -1.87 3.71 3.38
CA ARG A 30 -1.08 2.48 3.44
C ARG A 30 0.35 2.75 3.93
N ASP A 31 1.02 3.74 3.37
CA ASP A 31 2.41 4.07 3.72
C ASP A 31 2.56 4.49 5.19
N HIS A 32 1.48 5.01 5.77
CA HIS A 32 1.48 5.45 7.16
C HIS A 32 1.10 4.34 8.15
N PHE A 33 0.07 3.55 7.85
CA PHE A 33 -0.53 2.62 8.80
C PHE A 33 -0.07 1.16 8.65
N PHE A 34 0.53 0.78 7.52
CA PHE A 34 0.81 -0.62 7.22
C PHE A 34 2.25 -1.02 7.53
N GLY A 35 2.37 -2.14 8.20
CA GLY A 35 3.60 -2.88 8.47
C GLY A 35 3.29 -4.35 8.64
N ASP A 36 4.17 -5.11 9.29
CA ASP A 36 3.90 -6.51 9.61
C ASP A 36 2.70 -6.64 10.56
N PRO A 37 1.60 -7.31 10.17
CA PRO A 37 0.40 -7.40 11.01
C PRO A 37 0.61 -8.21 12.30
N ASP A 38 1.68 -8.99 12.41
CA ASP A 38 2.02 -9.68 13.65
C ASP A 38 2.63 -8.72 14.70
N GLU A 39 3.07 -7.53 14.26
CA GLU A 39 3.78 -6.55 15.09
C GLU A 39 3.12 -5.16 15.13
N VAL A 40 2.29 -4.88 14.13
CA VAL A 40 1.61 -3.59 13.96
C VAL A 40 0.10 -3.82 13.90
N ASN A 41 -0.63 -3.18 14.81
CA ASN A 41 -2.08 -3.18 14.73
C ASN A 41 -2.53 -2.26 13.58
N ILE A 42 -2.82 -2.86 12.43
CA ILE A 42 -3.31 -2.14 11.26
C ILE A 42 -4.80 -1.88 11.43
N PRO A 43 -5.28 -0.64 11.44
CA PRO A 43 -6.68 -0.31 11.72
C PRO A 43 -7.57 -0.53 10.48
N LEU A 44 -7.63 -1.77 9.97
CA LEU A 44 -8.33 -2.11 8.73
C LEU A 44 -9.82 -1.78 8.78
N ASP A 45 -10.50 -2.06 9.88
CA ASP A 45 -11.93 -1.80 10.02
C ASP A 45 -12.23 -0.30 9.87
N THR A 46 -11.40 0.56 10.45
CA THR A 46 -11.55 2.01 10.35
C THR A 46 -11.17 2.52 8.95
N LEU A 47 -10.08 2.02 8.37
CA LEU A 47 -9.65 2.38 7.02
C LEU A 47 -10.65 1.98 5.93
N LEU A 48 -11.43 0.94 6.16
CA LEU A 48 -12.48 0.46 5.26
C LEU A 48 -13.88 0.94 5.63
N ASP A 49 -14.03 1.70 6.71
CA ASP A 49 -15.31 2.24 7.14
C ASP A 49 -15.90 3.19 6.06
N PRO A 50 -17.17 3.01 5.67
CA PRO A 50 -17.80 3.83 4.64
C PRO A 50 -17.82 5.34 4.96
N GLU A 51 -17.92 5.72 6.23
CA GLU A 51 -17.92 7.14 6.62
C GLU A 51 -16.52 7.73 6.57
N TYR A 52 -15.48 6.95 6.97
CA TYR A 52 -14.10 7.35 6.75
C TYR A 52 -13.81 7.54 5.26
N LEU A 53 -14.21 6.58 4.42
CA LEU A 53 -13.98 6.67 2.97
C LEU A 53 -14.69 7.87 2.32
N LYS A 54 -15.87 8.25 2.82
CA LYS A 54 -16.53 9.49 2.39
C LYS A 54 -15.75 10.73 2.80
N PHE A 55 -15.30 10.79 4.05
CA PHE A 55 -14.48 11.88 4.57
C PHE A 55 -13.17 11.99 3.79
N ARG A 56 -12.47 10.87 3.62
CA ARG A 56 -11.20 10.79 2.89
C ARG A 56 -11.31 11.26 1.43
N ALA A 57 -12.45 11.02 0.79
CA ALA A 57 -12.71 11.47 -0.58
C ALA A 57 -12.90 12.99 -0.71
N LEU A 58 -13.01 13.73 0.39
CA LEU A 58 -13.07 15.19 0.38
C LEU A 58 -11.68 15.85 0.36
N ASP A 59 -10.64 15.10 0.67
CA ASP A 59 -9.28 15.65 0.68
C ASP A 59 -8.87 16.11 -0.70
N ARG A 60 -8.18 17.22 -0.73
CA ARG A 60 -7.64 17.84 -1.93
C ARG A 60 -6.14 17.99 -1.77
N PHE A 61 -5.43 17.77 -2.84
CA PHE A 61 -3.98 17.92 -2.91
C PHE A 61 -3.57 18.33 -4.32
N GLU A 62 -2.45 19.02 -4.42
CA GLU A 62 -1.90 19.39 -5.73
C GLU A 62 -1.33 18.13 -6.45
N PRO A 63 -1.46 18.03 -7.78
CA PRO A 63 -0.95 16.88 -8.54
C PRO A 63 0.53 16.57 -8.34
N SER A 64 1.34 17.58 -8.00
CA SER A 64 2.78 17.46 -7.73
C SER A 64 3.11 17.06 -6.29
N GLU A 65 2.14 17.07 -5.37
CA GLU A 65 2.36 16.82 -3.95
C GLU A 65 1.93 15.40 -3.56
N LYS A 66 2.67 14.76 -2.65
CA LYS A 66 2.24 13.51 -2.02
C LYS A 66 1.11 13.81 -1.03
N PRO A 67 -0.07 13.17 -1.12
CA PRO A 67 -1.13 13.35 -0.13
C PRO A 67 -0.64 12.97 1.27
N THR A 68 -1.14 13.67 2.28
CA THR A 68 -0.95 13.26 3.67
C THR A 68 -1.86 12.08 4.01
N PRO A 69 -1.48 11.21 4.98
CA PRO A 69 -2.36 10.16 5.47
C PRO A 69 -3.62 10.77 6.11
N GLY A 70 -4.71 10.02 6.09
CA GLY A 70 -5.96 10.45 6.70
C GLY A 70 -5.92 10.39 8.23
N ASP A 71 -6.70 11.24 8.88
CA ASP A 71 -6.88 11.21 10.32
C ASP A 71 -7.98 10.20 10.70
N LEU A 72 -7.59 9.11 11.33
CA LEU A 72 -8.51 8.07 11.78
C LEU A 72 -9.07 8.34 13.19
N SER A 73 -8.54 9.29 13.93
CA SER A 73 -8.91 9.53 15.33
C SER A 73 -10.36 9.96 15.53
N ALA A 74 -10.94 10.61 14.51
CA ALA A 74 -12.35 11.00 14.50
C ALA A 74 -13.31 9.82 14.33
N PHE A 75 -12.83 8.69 13.80
CA PHE A 75 -13.60 7.48 13.51
C PHE A 75 -13.33 6.37 14.52
N ASP A 76 -12.14 6.35 15.09
CA ASP A 76 -11.76 5.46 16.17
C ASP A 76 -10.92 6.21 17.22
N PRO A 77 -11.52 6.63 18.33
CA PRO A 77 -10.81 7.36 19.39
C PRO A 77 -9.61 6.61 20.00
N ARG A 78 -9.55 5.29 19.83
CA ARG A 78 -8.41 4.47 20.31
C ARG A 78 -7.14 4.78 19.52
N LEU A 79 -7.27 5.33 18.31
CA LEU A 79 -6.17 5.71 17.44
C LEU A 79 -5.66 7.14 17.70
N ALA A 80 -6.30 7.89 18.58
CA ALA A 80 -5.97 9.29 18.89
C ALA A 80 -4.59 9.53 19.54
N GLY A 81 -3.79 8.50 19.75
CA GLY A 81 -2.43 8.63 20.31
C GLY A 81 -1.39 7.86 19.50
N GLU A 82 -1.79 7.08 18.53
CA GLU A 82 -0.89 6.33 17.65
C GLU A 82 -0.37 7.26 16.54
N GLN A 83 0.74 7.93 16.83
CA GLN A 83 1.41 8.77 15.85
C GLN A 83 2.57 7.99 15.21
N TRP A 84 2.28 7.32 14.13
CA TRP A 84 3.31 6.84 13.23
C TRP A 84 3.99 8.03 12.54
N ALA A 85 5.24 7.89 12.17
CA ALA A 85 5.87 8.82 11.27
C ALA A 85 5.52 8.50 9.81
N ALA A 86 5.62 9.50 8.94
CA ALA A 86 5.48 9.28 7.51
C ALA A 86 6.65 8.43 6.99
N ASP A 87 6.33 7.37 6.26
CA ASP A 87 7.32 6.58 5.51
C ASP A 87 7.53 7.25 4.13
N THR A 88 8.76 7.69 3.91
CA THR A 88 9.18 8.34 2.65
C THR A 88 9.92 7.39 1.71
N THR A 89 9.93 6.11 2.02
CA THR A 89 10.63 5.09 1.22
C THR A 89 9.97 4.96 -0.14
N ASP A 90 10.76 5.16 -1.21
CA ASP A 90 10.34 4.85 -2.57
C ASP A 90 10.37 3.34 -2.80
N GLU A 91 9.24 2.77 -3.17
CA GLU A 91 9.13 1.35 -3.54
C GLU A 91 9.62 1.17 -4.98
N MET A 92 10.47 0.17 -5.20
CA MET A 92 10.95 -0.19 -6.54
C MET A 92 9.93 -1.09 -7.25
N ALA A 93 9.80 -0.90 -8.57
CA ALA A 93 8.99 -1.77 -9.41
C ALA A 93 9.83 -2.96 -9.88
N GLY A 94 9.41 -4.19 -9.61
CA GLY A 94 10.20 -5.38 -10.01
C GLY A 94 9.48 -6.71 -9.83
N THR A 95 8.17 -6.72 -9.93
CA THR A 95 7.31 -7.88 -9.64
C THR A 95 6.74 -8.49 -10.92
N THR A 96 6.48 -9.79 -10.91
CA THR A 96 5.84 -10.52 -12.01
C THR A 96 4.49 -11.06 -11.54
N HIS A 97 3.48 -10.91 -12.38
CA HIS A 97 2.16 -11.51 -12.17
C HIS A 97 1.78 -12.42 -13.34
N LEU A 98 1.10 -13.52 -13.04
CA LEU A 98 0.50 -14.41 -14.03
C LEU A 98 -0.95 -14.73 -13.66
N SER A 99 -1.80 -14.82 -14.69
CA SER A 99 -3.16 -15.31 -14.58
C SER A 99 -3.37 -16.40 -15.62
N ILE A 100 -3.84 -17.57 -15.17
CA ILE A 100 -4.05 -18.74 -16.04
C ILE A 100 -5.43 -19.31 -15.75
N ILE A 101 -6.15 -19.66 -16.80
CA ILE A 101 -7.39 -20.46 -16.73
C ILE A 101 -7.21 -21.65 -17.64
N ASP A 102 -7.39 -22.85 -17.12
CA ASP A 102 -7.33 -24.07 -17.93
C ASP A 102 -8.70 -24.38 -18.58
N PHE A 103 -8.73 -25.39 -19.44
CA PHE A 103 -9.95 -25.78 -20.16
C PHE A 103 -11.01 -26.45 -19.25
N ASN A 104 -10.68 -26.81 -18.03
CA ASN A 104 -11.64 -27.28 -17.01
C ASN A 104 -12.22 -26.15 -16.16
N GLY A 105 -11.78 -24.89 -16.36
CA GLY A 105 -12.18 -23.74 -15.58
C GLY A 105 -11.38 -23.55 -14.28
N ASN A 106 -10.30 -24.31 -14.05
CA ASN A 106 -9.41 -24.02 -12.94
C ASN A 106 -8.65 -22.75 -13.21
N ALA A 107 -8.64 -21.84 -12.21
CA ALA A 107 -8.01 -20.53 -12.33
C ALA A 107 -6.87 -20.37 -11.32
N VAL A 108 -5.80 -19.71 -11.76
CA VAL A 108 -4.67 -19.30 -10.91
C VAL A 108 -4.38 -17.83 -11.17
N ALA A 109 -4.28 -17.05 -10.10
CA ALA A 109 -3.69 -15.71 -10.10
C ALA A 109 -2.51 -15.73 -9.13
N MET A 110 -1.29 -15.52 -9.63
CA MET A 110 -0.08 -15.61 -8.84
C MET A 110 0.80 -14.39 -9.08
N THR A 111 1.24 -13.77 -8.00
CA THR A 111 2.24 -12.73 -8.02
C THR A 111 3.51 -13.24 -7.35
N ALA A 112 4.66 -13.05 -7.98
CA ALA A 112 5.96 -13.46 -7.46
C ALA A 112 6.98 -12.32 -7.67
N THR A 113 7.85 -12.14 -6.69
CA THR A 113 8.84 -11.08 -6.73
C THR A 113 10.18 -11.51 -6.15
N VAL A 114 11.21 -10.82 -6.54
CA VAL A 114 12.51 -10.75 -5.87
C VAL A 114 12.85 -9.30 -5.51
N GLU A 115 11.82 -8.48 -5.50
CA GLU A 115 11.73 -7.03 -5.33
C GLU A 115 12.27 -6.29 -6.55
N GLY A 116 13.52 -5.83 -6.58
CA GLY A 116 14.09 -5.12 -7.72
C GLY A 116 14.36 -6.03 -8.95
N PRO A 117 14.59 -5.47 -10.15
CA PRO A 117 14.98 -6.23 -11.34
C PRO A 117 16.20 -7.11 -11.06
N PHE A 118 16.01 -8.42 -11.08
CA PHE A 118 17.01 -9.44 -10.69
C PHE A 118 17.47 -9.37 -9.22
N GLY A 119 16.66 -8.83 -8.32
CA GLY A 119 16.90 -8.76 -6.87
C GLY A 119 18.25 -8.16 -6.54
N THR A 120 19.06 -8.83 -5.72
CA THR A 120 20.43 -8.41 -5.39
C THR A 120 21.44 -8.56 -6.54
N GLN A 121 21.03 -9.07 -7.71
CA GLN A 121 21.89 -9.46 -8.83
C GLN A 121 22.95 -10.52 -8.46
N ARG A 122 22.74 -11.25 -7.38
CA ARG A 122 23.57 -12.35 -6.92
C ARG A 122 22.82 -13.67 -7.06
N TRP A 123 23.57 -14.74 -7.32
CA TRP A 123 23.04 -16.07 -7.53
C TRP A 123 23.53 -17.04 -6.47
N ALA A 124 22.65 -17.90 -6.01
CA ALA A 124 22.99 -19.01 -5.14
C ALA A 124 22.16 -20.23 -5.51
N LYS A 125 22.79 -21.40 -5.67
CA LYS A 125 22.12 -22.67 -5.97
C LYS A 125 21.18 -22.64 -7.21
N GLY A 126 21.46 -21.78 -8.19
CA GLY A 126 20.64 -21.62 -9.39
C GLY A 126 19.48 -20.61 -9.25
N PHE A 127 19.41 -19.87 -8.16
CA PHE A 127 18.38 -18.84 -7.90
C PHE A 127 18.99 -17.45 -7.82
N VAL A 128 18.26 -16.46 -8.30
CA VAL A 128 18.53 -15.07 -7.98
C VAL A 128 18.10 -14.80 -6.53
N LEU A 129 18.95 -14.13 -5.76
CA LEU A 129 18.62 -13.73 -4.39
C LEU A 129 17.80 -12.45 -4.41
N ASN A 130 16.72 -12.41 -3.63
CA ASN A 130 15.90 -11.22 -3.49
C ASN A 130 16.62 -10.08 -2.76
N ASN A 131 16.10 -8.86 -2.87
CA ASN A 131 16.50 -7.67 -2.10
C ASN A 131 15.32 -7.10 -1.28
N GLU A 132 14.37 -7.94 -0.84
CA GLU A 132 13.15 -7.55 -0.11
C GLU A 132 13.41 -6.68 1.15
N MET A 133 14.63 -6.68 1.68
CA MET A 133 15.00 -5.79 2.79
C MET A 133 14.88 -4.30 2.42
N THR A 134 14.89 -3.97 1.14
CA THR A 134 14.72 -2.58 0.68
C THR A 134 13.27 -2.09 0.71
N ASP A 135 12.31 -3.00 0.93
CA ASP A 135 10.89 -2.67 1.12
C ASP A 135 10.57 -2.18 2.55
N PHE A 136 11.47 -2.37 3.49
CA PHE A 136 11.35 -1.72 4.80
C PHE A 136 11.62 -0.22 4.69
N ALA A 137 11.04 0.54 5.63
CA ALA A 137 11.34 1.95 5.78
C ALA A 137 12.84 2.18 5.99
N LYS A 138 13.44 3.04 5.16
CA LYS A 138 14.89 3.28 5.11
C LYS A 138 15.35 4.36 6.10
N GLU A 139 14.44 5.24 6.50
CA GLU A 139 14.76 6.40 7.34
C GLU A 139 14.21 6.21 8.75
N VAL A 140 14.97 6.66 9.73
CA VAL A 140 14.49 6.78 11.10
C VAL A 140 14.04 8.23 11.30
N PRO A 141 12.78 8.47 11.70
CA PRO A 141 12.30 9.83 11.91
C PRO A 141 13.12 10.58 12.95
N ALA A 142 13.50 11.81 12.63
CA ALA A 142 14.30 12.66 13.53
C ALA A 142 13.57 13.03 14.82
N ASP A 143 12.25 12.97 14.83
CA ASP A 143 11.39 13.25 15.99
C ASP A 143 11.19 12.04 16.92
N GLY A 144 11.83 10.91 16.61
CA GLY A 144 11.78 9.68 17.42
C GLY A 144 10.46 8.90 17.31
N ARG A 145 9.53 9.30 16.45
CA ARG A 145 8.32 8.51 16.18
C ARG A 145 8.68 7.20 15.51
N ARG A 146 7.84 6.20 15.72
CA ARG A 146 7.99 4.89 15.08
C ARG A 146 7.43 4.91 13.67
N LEU A 147 8.00 4.08 12.81
CA LEU A 147 7.45 3.77 11.48
C LEU A 147 6.75 2.41 11.55
N ALA A 148 5.55 2.31 10.96
CA ALA A 148 4.80 1.05 10.91
C ALA A 148 5.62 -0.03 10.19
N ASN A 149 6.28 0.34 9.08
CA ASN A 149 7.12 -0.54 8.26
C ASN A 149 8.61 -0.51 8.65
N ALA A 150 8.93 -0.25 9.93
CA ALA A 150 10.33 -0.23 10.39
C ALA A 150 10.98 -1.60 10.34
N VAL A 151 12.25 -1.64 9.92
CA VAL A 151 13.04 -2.89 9.95
C VAL A 151 13.26 -3.36 11.38
N ALA A 152 13.01 -4.64 11.63
CA ALA A 152 13.33 -5.28 12.91
C ALA A 152 13.49 -6.81 12.69
N PRO A 153 14.13 -7.52 13.66
CA PRO A 153 14.25 -8.98 13.59
C PRO A 153 12.89 -9.67 13.48
N ASN A 154 12.80 -10.68 12.62
CA ASN A 154 11.62 -11.51 12.38
C ASN A 154 10.41 -10.77 11.78
N ARG A 155 10.55 -9.53 11.33
CA ARG A 155 9.48 -8.78 10.63
C ARG A 155 9.50 -9.05 9.13
N ARG A 156 8.30 -9.03 8.57
CA ARG A 156 8.07 -8.99 7.12
C ARG A 156 7.92 -7.54 6.68
N PRO A 157 8.49 -7.15 5.53
CA PRO A 157 8.22 -5.84 4.97
C PRO A 157 6.77 -5.75 4.46
N ARG A 158 6.27 -4.55 4.34
CA ARG A 158 5.03 -4.25 3.66
C ARG A 158 5.09 -4.71 2.20
N SER A 159 4.02 -5.32 1.67
CA SER A 159 3.93 -5.77 0.28
C SER A 159 2.83 -5.05 -0.48
N SER A 160 3.06 -4.79 -1.77
CA SER A 160 2.06 -4.27 -2.72
C SER A 160 1.44 -5.39 -3.58
N MET A 161 1.83 -6.64 -3.38
CA MET A 161 1.30 -7.77 -4.13
C MET A 161 -0.13 -8.09 -3.72
N SER A 162 -1.05 -8.08 -4.71
CA SER A 162 -2.47 -8.32 -4.50
C SER A 162 -3.06 -9.18 -5.62
N PRO A 163 -2.72 -10.49 -5.69
CA PRO A 163 -3.33 -11.37 -6.68
C PRO A 163 -4.84 -11.45 -6.43
N THR A 164 -5.64 -11.15 -7.47
CA THR A 164 -7.08 -10.97 -7.34
C THR A 164 -7.83 -11.82 -8.37
N MET A 165 -8.94 -12.42 -7.96
CA MET A 165 -9.92 -13.08 -8.84
C MET A 165 -11.29 -12.44 -8.63
N VAL A 166 -12.01 -12.22 -9.74
CA VAL A 166 -13.38 -11.70 -9.72
C VAL A 166 -14.30 -12.76 -10.35
N PHE A 167 -15.40 -13.13 -9.66
CA PHE A 167 -16.36 -14.12 -10.07
C PHE A 167 -17.73 -13.48 -10.33
#